data_abcb2a33e4d8163fa00a9d4fe1247007
#
_entry.id   abcb2a33e4d8163fa00a9d4fe1247007
#
_cell.length_a   1.000
_cell.length_b   1.000
_cell.length_c   1.000
_cell.angle_alpha   90.00
_cell.angle_beta   90.00
_cell.angle_gamma   90.00
#
_symmetry.space_group_name_H-M   'P 1'
#
loop_
_entity.id
_entity.type
_entity.pdbx_description
1 polymer ?
#
loop_
_entity_poly.entity_id
_entity_poly.type
_entity_poly.pdbx_seq_one_letter_code
_entity_poly.pdbx_strand_id
1 'polypeptide(L)'
;MAKIVAKASFKSTTRTVNLLGRDNVLDYRSAILELVKNSYDAFSNQVNIRIIGKDVIINEEKDKRATSIEIIDYGQGMSLDKIINVFFTLGTDDKTYTNSIKHIDSERVMNGSMGIGRLSLGRLGNISSVITSDGSEAFRFSINWNSFITGEDLDTVKVNIEQLSLSEFTSEYTNRGLENPKCSGTILIADELKDEWLLSDKGQSGTNYSLLKLTLNKLKNKK
;
A
#
# COMPACT_ATOMS: atom_id res chain seq x y z
N MET A 1 14.05 12.02 16.96
CA MET A 1 14.47 11.86 15.54
C MET A 1 14.47 10.39 15.20
N ALA A 2 13.83 9.99 14.09
CA ALA A 2 13.82 8.60 13.62
C ALA A 2 15.26 8.11 13.36
N LYS A 3 15.57 6.87 13.77
CA LYS A 3 16.89 6.25 13.58
C LYS A 3 16.80 5.22 12.46
N ILE A 4 17.70 5.28 11.48
CA ILE A 4 17.85 4.23 10.47
C ILE A 4 18.40 2.97 11.14
N VAL A 5 17.65 1.87 11.12
CA VAL A 5 18.03 0.59 11.78
C VAL A 5 18.44 -0.49 10.77
N ALA A 6 18.03 -0.37 9.49
CA ALA A 6 18.41 -1.32 8.46
C ALA A 6 18.34 -0.71 7.06
N LYS A 7 19.07 -1.34 6.12
CA LYS A 7 18.94 -1.16 4.66
C LYS A 7 18.43 -2.45 4.05
N ALA A 8 17.37 -2.38 3.26
CA ALA A 8 16.83 -3.52 2.55
C ALA A 8 16.95 -3.34 1.04
N SER A 9 17.07 -4.44 0.31
CA SER A 9 17.00 -4.47 -1.15
C SER A 9 15.96 -5.47 -1.60
N PHE A 10 15.38 -5.23 -2.78
CA PHE A 10 14.51 -6.22 -3.39
C PHE A 10 15.33 -7.47 -3.77
N LYS A 11 14.77 -8.64 -3.45
CA LYS A 11 15.31 -9.93 -3.88
C LYS A 11 14.38 -10.45 -4.98
N SER A 12 14.92 -10.74 -6.16
CA SER A 12 14.18 -11.34 -7.25
C SER A 12 14.49 -12.83 -7.36
N THR A 13 13.47 -13.64 -7.62
CA THR A 13 13.62 -15.03 -8.07
C THR A 13 13.38 -15.07 -9.57
N THR A 14 13.82 -16.14 -10.27
CA THR A 14 13.58 -16.33 -11.73
C THR A 14 12.09 -16.26 -12.08
N ARG A 15 11.19 -16.64 -11.15
CA ARG A 15 9.73 -16.52 -11.27
C ARG A 15 9.28 -15.06 -11.31
N THR A 16 9.97 -14.17 -10.63
CA THR A 16 9.64 -12.74 -10.56
C THR A 16 9.85 -12.02 -11.88
N VAL A 17 10.92 -12.36 -12.63
CA VAL A 17 11.21 -11.77 -13.95
C VAL A 17 10.07 -12.09 -14.93
N ASN A 18 9.53 -13.30 -14.89
CA ASN A 18 8.39 -13.69 -15.71
C ASN A 18 7.08 -12.99 -15.30
N LEU A 19 6.89 -12.72 -14.00
CA LEU A 19 5.69 -12.05 -13.47
C LEU A 19 5.73 -10.53 -13.70
N LEU A 20 6.88 -9.89 -13.60
CA LEU A 20 7.06 -8.46 -13.93
C LEU A 20 6.81 -8.16 -15.40
N GLY A 21 7.03 -9.15 -16.28
CA GLY A 21 6.79 -9.02 -17.72
C GLY A 21 5.36 -9.34 -18.18
N ARG A 22 4.56 -10.10 -17.43
CA ARG A 22 3.27 -10.64 -17.87
C ARG A 22 2.03 -10.03 -17.25
N ASP A 23 2.08 -9.64 -15.95
CA ASP A 23 0.88 -9.23 -15.21
C ASP A 23 1.08 -7.85 -14.58
N ASN A 24 1.32 -6.85 -15.40
CA ASN A 24 1.16 -5.48 -14.96
C ASN A 24 -0.24 -5.31 -14.39
N VAL A 25 -0.33 -4.83 -13.16
CA VAL A 25 -1.59 -4.40 -12.55
C VAL A 25 -2.26 -3.44 -13.54
N LEU A 26 -3.32 -3.91 -14.19
CA LEU A 26 -3.89 -3.31 -15.40
C LEU A 26 -4.31 -1.85 -15.21
N ASP A 27 -4.84 -1.52 -14.04
CA ASP A 27 -5.30 -0.16 -13.72
C ASP A 27 -5.16 0.16 -12.21
N TYR A 28 -5.38 1.43 -11.88
CA TYR A 28 -5.35 1.91 -10.49
C TYR A 28 -6.41 1.27 -9.59
N ARG A 29 -7.55 0.83 -10.15
CA ARG A 29 -8.63 0.19 -9.37
C ARG A 29 -8.18 -1.19 -8.89
N SER A 30 -7.59 -1.96 -9.79
CA SER A 30 -6.99 -3.26 -9.48
C SER A 30 -5.87 -3.08 -8.44
N ALA A 31 -5.03 -2.03 -8.57
CA ALA A 31 -4.00 -1.70 -7.61
C ALA A 31 -4.57 -1.47 -6.20
N ILE A 32 -5.57 -0.60 -6.08
CA ILE A 32 -6.21 -0.30 -4.79
C ILE A 32 -6.87 -1.55 -4.22
N LEU A 33 -7.57 -2.35 -5.04
CA LEU A 33 -8.21 -3.58 -4.60
C LEU A 33 -7.20 -4.60 -4.05
N GLU A 34 -6.05 -4.76 -4.69
CA GLU A 34 -4.98 -5.64 -4.19
C GLU A 34 -4.43 -5.16 -2.83
N LEU A 35 -4.25 -3.85 -2.65
CA LEU A 35 -3.81 -3.30 -1.37
C LEU A 35 -4.88 -3.48 -0.27
N VAL A 36 -6.16 -3.32 -0.59
CA VAL A 36 -7.28 -3.61 0.33
C VAL A 36 -7.33 -5.09 0.70
N LYS A 37 -7.09 -6.01 -0.26
CA LYS A 37 -6.99 -7.45 0.03
C LYS A 37 -5.81 -7.76 0.97
N ASN A 38 -4.66 -7.09 0.80
CA ASN A 38 -3.54 -7.26 1.72
C ASN A 38 -3.91 -6.85 3.15
N SER A 39 -4.68 -5.77 3.31
CA SER A 39 -5.20 -5.37 4.62
C SER A 39 -6.16 -6.42 5.21
N TYR A 40 -7.00 -7.04 4.38
CA TYR A 40 -7.86 -8.16 4.80
C TYR A 40 -7.02 -9.37 5.24
N ASP A 41 -5.99 -9.73 4.47
CA ASP A 41 -5.08 -10.83 4.78
C ASP A 41 -4.24 -10.54 6.05
N ALA A 42 -4.02 -9.26 6.38
CA ALA A 42 -3.40 -8.82 7.64
C ALA A 42 -4.39 -8.78 8.83
N PHE A 43 -5.57 -9.37 8.70
CA PHE A 43 -6.62 -9.40 9.73
C PHE A 43 -7.18 -8.03 10.12
N SER A 44 -7.03 -7.02 9.28
CA SER A 44 -7.70 -5.74 9.52
C SER A 44 -9.22 -5.87 9.39
N ASN A 45 -9.94 -5.28 10.33
CA ASN A 45 -11.40 -5.21 10.28
C ASN A 45 -11.90 -3.94 9.57
N GLN A 46 -11.00 -3.00 9.33
CA GLN A 46 -11.31 -1.72 8.72
C GLN A 46 -10.15 -1.27 7.83
N VAL A 47 -10.49 -0.71 6.67
CA VAL A 47 -9.54 -0.05 5.78
C VAL A 47 -10.07 1.34 5.45
N ASN A 48 -9.24 2.35 5.68
CA ASN A 48 -9.52 3.72 5.29
C ASN A 48 -8.74 4.07 4.03
N ILE A 49 -9.43 4.52 2.99
CA ILE A 49 -8.83 5.03 1.77
C ILE A 49 -9.00 6.55 1.77
N ARG A 50 -7.89 7.28 1.76
CA ARG A 50 -7.87 8.74 1.75
C ARG A 50 -7.24 9.21 0.45
N ILE A 51 -7.85 10.19 -0.18
CA ILE A 51 -7.32 10.86 -1.36
C ILE A 51 -7.05 12.30 -0.98
N ILE A 52 -5.79 12.66 -0.96
CA ILE A 52 -5.32 14.00 -0.62
C ILE A 52 -5.19 14.80 -1.92
N GLY A 53 -5.75 15.99 -1.97
CA GLY A 53 -5.74 16.81 -3.17
C GLY A 53 -5.43 18.26 -2.86
N LYS A 54 -4.97 18.98 -3.88
CA LYS A 54 -4.77 20.43 -3.89
C LYS A 54 -5.75 21.11 -4.83
N ASP A 55 -6.11 22.36 -4.51
CA ASP A 55 -6.93 23.18 -5.38
C ASP A 55 -6.17 23.49 -6.68
N VAL A 56 -6.88 23.38 -7.80
CA VAL A 56 -6.39 23.70 -9.14
C VAL A 56 -7.47 24.47 -9.91
N ILE A 57 -7.06 25.20 -10.95
CA ILE A 57 -7.99 25.86 -11.89
C ILE A 57 -7.86 25.12 -13.21
N ILE A 58 -8.97 24.57 -13.71
CA ILE A 58 -9.05 23.88 -14.99
C ILE A 58 -10.18 24.51 -15.79
N ASN A 59 -9.89 25.01 -16.98
CA ASN A 59 -10.85 25.71 -17.86
C ASN A 59 -11.61 26.81 -17.11
N GLU A 60 -10.89 27.65 -16.35
CA GLU A 60 -11.41 28.75 -15.55
C GLU A 60 -12.29 28.33 -14.35
N GLU A 61 -12.44 27.01 -14.10
CA GLU A 61 -13.19 26.49 -12.97
C GLU A 61 -12.27 25.92 -11.86
N LYS A 62 -12.70 26.12 -10.61
CA LYS A 62 -12.02 25.54 -9.44
C LYS A 62 -12.30 24.05 -9.36
N ASP A 63 -11.26 23.26 -9.22
CA ASP A 63 -11.30 21.82 -8.98
C ASP A 63 -10.26 21.42 -7.94
N LYS A 64 -10.23 20.15 -7.57
CA LYS A 64 -9.18 19.53 -6.74
C LYS A 64 -8.52 18.40 -7.51
N ARG A 65 -7.19 18.48 -7.62
CA ARG A 65 -6.37 17.39 -8.19
C ARG A 65 -5.74 16.59 -7.06
N ALA A 66 -5.91 15.28 -7.06
CA ALA A 66 -5.25 14.43 -6.09
C ALA A 66 -3.73 14.51 -6.23
N THR A 67 -3.04 14.54 -5.11
CA THR A 67 -1.58 14.54 -5.00
C THR A 67 -1.07 13.25 -4.36
N SER A 68 -1.89 12.62 -3.52
CA SER A 68 -1.54 11.41 -2.80
C SER A 68 -2.77 10.51 -2.57
N ILE A 69 -2.54 9.21 -2.51
CA ILE A 69 -3.54 8.21 -2.08
C ILE A 69 -2.96 7.46 -0.89
N GLU A 70 -3.72 7.42 0.20
CA GLU A 70 -3.37 6.68 1.41
C GLU A 70 -4.33 5.51 1.61
N ILE A 71 -3.79 4.33 1.92
CA ILE A 71 -4.54 3.14 2.32
C ILE A 71 -4.07 2.75 3.71
N ILE A 72 -4.98 2.78 4.68
CA ILE A 72 -4.68 2.70 6.10
C ILE A 72 -5.48 1.57 6.72
N ASP A 73 -4.81 0.63 7.35
CA ASP A 73 -5.42 -0.51 8.01
C ASP A 73 -5.02 -0.62 9.49
N TYR A 74 -5.73 -1.47 10.22
CA TYR A 74 -5.56 -1.78 11.63
C TYR A 74 -5.25 -3.27 11.82
N GLY A 75 -4.52 -3.84 10.85
CA GLY A 75 -4.15 -5.25 10.86
C GLY A 75 -2.95 -5.54 11.74
N GLN A 76 -2.36 -6.71 11.52
CA GLN A 76 -1.19 -7.17 12.30
C GLN A 76 0.08 -6.38 12.04
N GLY A 77 0.14 -5.58 10.95
CA GLY A 77 1.34 -4.87 10.54
C GLY A 77 2.51 -5.78 10.20
N MET A 78 3.73 -5.23 10.26
CA MET A 78 4.95 -5.95 9.88
C MET A 78 6.08 -5.69 10.88
N SER A 79 6.72 -6.76 11.35
CA SER A 79 8.02 -6.75 12.03
C SER A 79 9.14 -6.42 11.05
N LEU A 80 10.34 -6.09 11.54
CA LEU A 80 11.52 -5.87 10.70
C LEU A 80 11.84 -7.09 9.84
N ASP A 81 11.75 -8.29 10.41
CA ASP A 81 11.96 -9.54 9.68
C ASP A 81 10.96 -9.69 8.52
N LYS A 82 9.68 -9.45 8.78
CA LYS A 82 8.63 -9.50 7.75
C LYS A 82 8.82 -8.44 6.65
N ILE A 83 9.31 -7.25 7.00
CA ILE A 83 9.65 -6.21 6.02
C ILE A 83 10.78 -6.71 5.12
N ILE A 84 11.87 -7.20 5.69
CA ILE A 84 13.07 -7.61 4.93
C ILE A 84 12.79 -8.88 4.12
N ASN A 85 12.24 -9.91 4.74
CA ASN A 85 12.16 -11.25 4.16
C ASN A 85 10.85 -11.54 3.42
N VAL A 86 9.78 -10.77 3.69
CA VAL A 86 8.49 -10.93 3.01
C VAL A 86 8.19 -9.74 2.12
N PHE A 87 8.16 -8.51 2.64
CA PHE A 87 7.79 -7.34 1.84
C PHE A 87 8.77 -7.07 0.69
N PHE A 88 10.07 -7.16 0.91
CA PHE A 88 11.10 -6.94 -0.11
C PHE A 88 11.48 -8.20 -0.91
N THR A 89 10.88 -9.34 -0.66
CA THR A 89 11.13 -10.56 -1.42
C THR A 89 9.99 -10.81 -2.41
N LEU A 90 10.27 -10.69 -3.71
CA LEU A 90 9.27 -10.88 -4.76
C LEU A 90 9.12 -12.36 -5.11
N GLY A 91 7.88 -12.82 -5.33
CA GLY A 91 7.60 -14.20 -5.74
C GLY A 91 7.77 -15.24 -4.63
N THR A 92 7.62 -14.87 -3.37
CA THR A 92 7.61 -15.84 -2.27
C THR A 92 6.34 -16.69 -2.33
N ASP A 93 6.50 -18.00 -2.15
CA ASP A 93 5.40 -18.97 -1.99
C ASP A 93 4.78 -18.95 -0.58
N ASP A 94 5.10 -17.94 0.23
CA ASP A 94 4.67 -17.82 1.65
C ASP A 94 3.16 -17.96 1.85
N LYS A 95 2.38 -17.60 0.82
CA LYS A 95 0.92 -17.73 0.81
C LYS A 95 0.42 -19.07 0.23
N THR A 96 1.26 -19.88 -0.38
CA THR A 96 0.87 -21.17 -0.94
C THR A 96 0.93 -22.32 0.08
N TYR A 97 1.72 -22.17 1.14
CA TYR A 97 1.87 -23.19 2.19
C TYR A 97 0.82 -23.12 3.30
N THR A 98 0.13 -21.98 3.45
CA THR A 98 -0.98 -21.83 4.40
C THR A 98 -2.19 -21.26 3.68
N ASN A 99 -3.08 -22.14 3.25
CA ASN A 99 -4.39 -21.74 2.69
C ASN A 99 -5.28 -21.01 3.71
N SER A 100 -4.92 -21.06 4.98
CA SER A 100 -5.59 -20.32 6.05
C SER A 100 -4.60 -19.98 7.16
N ILE A 101 -4.57 -18.73 7.58
CA ILE A 101 -3.88 -18.32 8.81
C ILE A 101 -4.91 -18.31 9.94
N LYS A 102 -4.67 -19.12 10.97
CA LYS A 102 -5.47 -19.09 12.20
C LYS A 102 -4.98 -17.94 13.08
N HIS A 103 -5.80 -16.95 13.27
CA HIS A 103 -5.67 -16.01 14.38
C HIS A 103 -6.53 -16.51 15.54
N ILE A 104 -6.19 -16.15 16.79
CA ILE A 104 -6.75 -16.71 18.04
C ILE A 104 -8.28 -16.84 18.01
N ASP A 105 -8.99 -16.01 17.25
CA ASP A 105 -10.45 -16.01 17.16
C ASP A 105 -11.04 -16.02 15.73
N SER A 106 -10.22 -16.12 14.67
CA SER A 106 -10.73 -16.10 13.29
C SER A 106 -9.82 -16.84 12.31
N GLU A 107 -10.46 -17.67 11.48
CA GLU A 107 -9.83 -18.30 10.32
C GLU A 107 -10.24 -17.51 9.07
N ARG A 108 -9.26 -16.94 8.34
CA ARG A 108 -9.52 -16.25 7.07
C ARG A 108 -8.82 -16.98 5.94
N VAL A 109 -9.54 -17.18 4.84
CA VAL A 109 -8.94 -17.66 3.60
C VAL A 109 -8.16 -16.52 2.98
N MET A 110 -6.86 -16.71 2.77
CA MET A 110 -5.99 -15.69 2.15
C MET A 110 -6.37 -15.48 0.68
N ASN A 111 -6.59 -14.23 0.30
CA ASN A 111 -7.00 -13.85 -1.06
C ASN A 111 -5.82 -13.51 -1.98
N GLY A 112 -4.61 -13.31 -1.46
CA GLY A 112 -3.43 -12.94 -2.23
C GLY A 112 -2.58 -14.16 -2.56
N SER A 113 -2.60 -14.67 -3.79
CA SER A 113 -1.86 -15.89 -4.19
C SER A 113 -0.47 -15.64 -4.78
N MET A 114 -0.10 -14.41 -5.18
CA MET A 114 1.08 -14.20 -6.04
C MET A 114 2.23 -13.41 -5.40
N GLY A 115 2.13 -12.92 -4.18
CA GLY A 115 3.21 -12.14 -3.53
C GLY A 115 3.59 -10.81 -4.23
N ILE A 116 2.82 -10.38 -5.23
CA ILE A 116 3.07 -9.17 -6.05
C ILE A 116 2.19 -7.98 -5.66
N GLY A 117 1.22 -8.15 -4.76
CA GLY A 117 0.27 -7.09 -4.36
C GLY A 117 0.96 -5.79 -3.89
N ARG A 118 2.18 -5.89 -3.35
CA ARG A 118 3.01 -4.74 -2.94
C ARG A 118 3.48 -3.89 -4.12
N LEU A 119 3.65 -4.48 -5.32
CA LEU A 119 4.00 -3.75 -6.55
C LEU A 119 2.84 -2.85 -7.02
N SER A 120 1.63 -3.08 -6.51
CA SER A 120 0.47 -2.24 -6.78
C SER A 120 0.66 -0.80 -6.29
N LEU A 121 1.50 -0.57 -5.26
CA LEU A 121 1.89 0.78 -4.86
C LEU A 121 2.60 1.52 -6.00
N GLY A 122 3.52 0.85 -6.69
CA GLY A 122 4.25 1.42 -7.84
C GLY A 122 3.36 1.69 -9.05
N ARG A 123 2.18 1.06 -9.14
CA ARG A 123 1.17 1.40 -10.16
C ARG A 123 0.45 2.71 -9.85
N LEU A 124 0.25 3.03 -8.57
CA LEU A 124 -0.47 4.24 -8.16
C LEU A 124 0.40 5.49 -8.27
N GLY A 125 1.65 5.45 -7.83
CA GLY A 125 2.53 6.61 -7.78
C GLY A 125 3.99 6.28 -8.02
N ASN A 126 4.82 7.29 -8.26
CA ASN A 126 6.26 7.13 -8.45
C ASN A 126 7.01 6.99 -7.12
N ILE A 127 6.44 7.50 -6.05
CA ILE A 127 6.97 7.37 -4.69
C ILE A 127 5.93 6.67 -3.83
N SER A 128 6.37 5.69 -3.05
CA SER A 128 5.52 5.04 -2.06
C SER A 128 6.19 5.06 -0.71
N SER A 129 5.43 5.40 0.34
CA SER A 129 5.87 5.33 1.72
C SER A 129 5.03 4.30 2.49
N VAL A 130 5.69 3.57 3.36
CA VAL A 130 5.06 2.57 4.24
C VAL A 130 5.41 2.91 5.67
N ILE A 131 4.39 2.96 6.53
CA ILE A 131 4.53 3.11 7.97
C ILE A 131 3.79 1.93 8.60
N THR A 132 4.46 1.12 9.38
CA THR A 132 3.87 -0.13 9.89
C THR A 132 4.36 -0.46 11.28
N SER A 133 3.53 -1.17 12.05
CA SER A 133 3.90 -1.71 13.36
C SER A 133 3.18 -3.02 13.60
N ASP A 134 3.88 -3.99 14.18
CA ASP A 134 3.32 -5.27 14.63
C ASP A 134 2.83 -5.24 16.09
N GLY A 135 2.92 -4.06 16.73
CA GLY A 135 2.57 -3.84 18.13
C GLY A 135 3.76 -3.85 19.08
N SER A 136 4.90 -4.42 18.68
CA SER A 136 6.14 -4.42 19.47
C SER A 136 7.16 -3.42 18.94
N GLU A 137 7.23 -3.27 17.62
CA GLU A 137 8.14 -2.40 16.90
C GLU A 137 7.40 -1.62 15.82
N ALA A 138 7.91 -0.47 15.44
CA ALA A 138 7.34 0.34 14.36
C ALA A 138 8.43 0.83 13.40
N PHE A 139 8.10 0.87 12.11
CA PHE A 139 9.03 1.18 11.04
C PHE A 139 8.41 2.08 9.99
N ARG A 140 9.28 2.87 9.34
CA ARG A 140 8.96 3.67 8.16
C ARG A 140 10.00 3.42 7.09
N PHE A 141 9.57 3.33 5.83
CA PHE A 141 10.45 3.32 4.67
C PHE A 141 9.76 3.89 3.44
N SER A 142 10.55 4.36 2.47
CA SER A 142 10.04 4.90 1.21
C SER A 142 10.74 4.26 0.03
N ILE A 143 9.98 4.03 -1.05
CA ILE A 143 10.42 3.40 -2.29
C ILE A 143 10.23 4.41 -3.42
N ASN A 144 11.31 4.73 -4.11
CA ASN A 144 11.26 5.47 -5.37
C ASN A 144 11.22 4.47 -6.53
N TRP A 145 10.05 4.31 -7.15
CA TRP A 145 9.86 3.36 -8.24
C TRP A 145 10.61 3.74 -9.53
N ASN A 146 10.98 5.02 -9.69
CA ASN A 146 11.81 5.45 -10.83
C ASN A 146 13.21 4.85 -10.79
N SER A 147 13.72 4.48 -9.61
CA SER A 147 15.02 3.82 -9.47
C SER A 147 15.08 2.44 -10.12
N PHE A 148 13.90 1.80 -10.39
CA PHE A 148 13.82 0.50 -11.05
C PHE A 148 13.78 0.59 -12.58
N ILE A 149 13.62 1.80 -13.15
CA ILE A 149 13.49 2.03 -14.61
C ILE A 149 14.85 2.15 -15.29
N THR A 150 15.91 2.46 -14.53
CA THR A 150 17.26 2.79 -15.06
C THR A 150 18.07 1.59 -15.57
N GLY A 151 17.52 0.38 -15.55
CA GLY A 151 18.21 -0.82 -16.04
C GLY A 151 19.26 -1.39 -15.06
N GLU A 152 19.29 -0.90 -13.84
CA GLU A 152 20.10 -1.48 -12.76
C GLU A 152 19.44 -2.76 -12.24
N ASP A 153 20.26 -3.71 -11.77
CA ASP A 153 19.76 -4.93 -11.13
C ASP A 153 18.93 -4.58 -9.91
N LEU A 154 17.82 -5.30 -9.68
CA LEU A 154 16.94 -5.08 -8.54
C LEU A 154 17.69 -5.09 -7.20
N ASP A 155 18.76 -5.87 -7.13
CA ASP A 155 19.61 -5.99 -5.94
C ASP A 155 20.45 -4.72 -5.63
N THR A 156 20.55 -3.79 -6.57
CA THR A 156 21.30 -2.52 -6.36
C THR A 156 20.43 -1.46 -5.70
N VAL A 157 19.11 -1.54 -5.81
CA VAL A 157 18.19 -0.58 -5.21
C VAL A 157 18.08 -0.85 -3.71
N LYS A 158 18.61 0.07 -2.90
CA LYS A 158 18.57 -0.02 -1.44
C LYS A 158 17.51 0.90 -0.87
N VAL A 159 16.73 0.38 0.07
CA VAL A 159 15.70 1.12 0.80
C VAL A 159 16.14 1.25 2.25
N ASN A 160 16.17 2.48 2.76
CA ASN A 160 16.42 2.73 4.17
C ASN A 160 15.15 2.46 4.96
N ILE A 161 15.29 1.67 6.04
CA ILE A 161 14.22 1.40 7.00
C ILE A 161 14.55 2.16 8.27
N GLU A 162 13.63 3.04 8.67
CA GLU A 162 13.73 3.85 9.88
C GLU A 162 12.89 3.23 10.97
N GLN A 163 13.44 3.12 12.18
CA GLN A 163 12.68 2.72 13.36
C GLN A 163 11.97 3.93 13.96
N LEU A 164 10.70 3.76 14.25
CA LEU A 164 9.86 4.71 14.97
C LEU A 164 9.61 4.21 16.39
N SER A 165 9.35 5.11 17.31
CA SER A 165 8.68 4.75 18.57
C SER A 165 7.20 4.40 18.29
N LEU A 166 6.59 3.58 19.16
CA LEU A 166 5.16 3.28 19.05
C LEU A 166 4.29 4.53 19.18
N SER A 167 4.75 5.55 19.92
CA SER A 167 4.06 6.84 20.03
C SER A 167 4.11 7.64 18.72
N GLU A 168 5.24 7.65 18.01
CA GLU A 168 5.33 8.25 16.68
C GLU A 168 4.40 7.53 15.69
N PHE A 169 4.40 6.19 15.71
CA PHE A 169 3.50 5.39 14.87
C PHE A 169 2.03 5.71 15.14
N THR A 170 1.59 5.72 16.39
CA THR A 170 0.18 6.03 16.71
C THR A 170 -0.20 7.47 16.37
N SER A 171 0.75 8.40 16.47
CA SER A 171 0.55 9.79 16.05
C SER A 171 0.28 9.92 14.56
N GLU A 172 0.80 9.03 13.73
CA GLU A 172 0.49 9.02 12.29
C GLU A 172 -1.01 8.80 12.01
N TYR A 173 -1.70 7.98 12.82
CA TYR A 173 -3.15 7.79 12.71
C TYR A 173 -3.92 9.00 13.25
N THR A 174 -3.57 9.47 14.43
CA THR A 174 -4.28 10.60 15.07
C THR A 174 -4.11 11.92 14.31
N ASN A 175 -2.93 12.17 13.72
CA ASN A 175 -2.68 13.31 12.83
C ASN A 175 -3.54 13.29 11.56
N ARG A 176 -4.02 12.11 11.18
CA ARG A 176 -4.97 11.91 10.07
C ARG A 176 -6.43 11.97 10.49
N GLY A 177 -6.70 12.24 11.78
CA GLY A 177 -8.05 12.23 12.35
C GLY A 177 -8.66 10.83 12.44
N LEU A 178 -7.81 9.80 12.52
CA LEU A 178 -8.21 8.40 12.63
C LEU A 178 -8.09 7.89 14.07
N GLU A 179 -8.77 6.79 14.36
CA GLU A 179 -8.68 6.13 15.65
C GLU A 179 -7.26 5.58 15.89
N ASN A 180 -6.87 5.50 17.16
CA ASN A 180 -5.60 4.91 17.56
C ASN A 180 -5.58 3.41 17.20
N PRO A 181 -4.55 2.93 16.48
CA PRO A 181 -4.45 1.55 15.99
C PRO A 181 -4.09 0.53 17.09
N LYS A 182 -4.14 0.89 18.38
CA LYS A 182 -3.73 0.00 19.48
C LYS A 182 -2.34 -0.62 19.25
N CYS A 183 -1.43 0.17 18.69
CA CYS A 183 -0.04 -0.14 18.38
C CYS A 183 0.23 -1.03 17.15
N SER A 184 -0.76 -1.58 16.44
CA SER A 184 -0.50 -2.35 15.20
C SER A 184 -1.33 -1.87 14.01
N GLY A 185 -0.79 -2.03 12.80
CA GLY A 185 -1.43 -1.65 11.57
C GLY A 185 -0.44 -1.21 10.49
N THR A 186 -0.98 -0.75 9.36
CA THR A 186 -0.15 -0.28 8.23
C THR A 186 -0.77 0.93 7.55
N ILE A 187 0.05 1.91 7.22
CA ILE A 187 -0.27 3.05 6.37
C ILE A 187 0.57 2.92 5.11
N LEU A 188 -0.11 2.80 3.97
CA LEU A 188 0.48 2.80 2.65
C LEU A 188 0.16 4.13 1.97
N ILE A 189 1.18 4.81 1.46
CA ILE A 189 1.05 6.13 0.84
C ILE A 189 1.62 6.04 -0.57
N ALA A 190 0.86 6.49 -1.57
CA ALA A 190 1.32 6.67 -2.94
C ALA A 190 1.31 8.16 -3.28
N ASP A 191 2.49 8.69 -3.55
CA ASP A 191 2.72 10.07 -3.95
C ASP A 191 3.17 10.14 -5.41
N GLU A 192 3.16 11.34 -6.00
CA GLU A 192 3.45 11.55 -7.42
C GLU A 192 2.62 10.61 -8.30
N LEU A 193 1.29 10.73 -8.17
CA LEU A 193 0.34 9.83 -8.82
C LEU A 193 0.56 9.74 -10.32
N LYS A 194 0.53 8.52 -10.85
CA LYS A 194 0.72 8.25 -12.29
C LYS A 194 -0.50 8.58 -13.12
N ASP A 195 -1.69 8.45 -12.52
CA ASP A 195 -2.95 8.81 -13.18
C ASP A 195 -3.45 10.16 -12.65
N GLU A 196 -4.12 10.94 -13.48
CA GLU A 196 -4.75 12.16 -13.07
C GLU A 196 -6.09 11.87 -12.37
N TRP A 197 -6.25 12.44 -11.18
CA TRP A 197 -7.45 12.28 -10.38
C TRP A 197 -8.03 13.66 -10.07
N LEU A 198 -9.15 13.99 -10.72
CA LEU A 198 -9.95 15.15 -10.38
C LEU A 198 -11.03 14.73 -9.39
N LEU A 199 -11.14 15.46 -8.29
CA LEU A 199 -11.99 15.10 -7.15
C LEU A 199 -13.36 15.79 -7.19
N SER A 200 -13.60 16.72 -8.13
CA SER A 200 -14.90 17.34 -8.28
C SER A 200 -15.91 16.33 -8.83
N ASP A 201 -17.02 16.20 -8.13
CA ASP A 201 -18.17 15.37 -8.52
C ASP A 201 -19.10 16.15 -9.48
N LYS A 202 -18.55 17.01 -10.36
CA LYS A 202 -19.31 17.88 -11.27
C LYS A 202 -19.96 17.10 -12.42
N GLY A 203 -20.59 15.96 -12.11
CA GLY A 203 -21.47 15.28 -13.07
C GLY A 203 -20.77 14.62 -14.26
N GLN A 204 -19.45 14.63 -14.33
CA GLN A 204 -18.68 13.88 -15.31
C GLN A 204 -18.59 12.44 -14.84
N SER A 205 -19.57 11.62 -15.25
CA SER A 205 -19.46 10.18 -15.14
C SER A 205 -18.20 9.71 -15.88
N GLY A 206 -17.22 9.18 -15.19
CA GLY A 206 -16.01 8.63 -15.80
C GLY A 206 -14.70 9.12 -15.22
N THR A 207 -14.69 10.02 -14.22
CA THR A 207 -13.45 10.38 -13.53
C THR A 207 -12.91 9.19 -12.73
N ASN A 208 -11.59 9.09 -12.58
CA ASN A 208 -10.95 8.03 -11.81
C ASN A 208 -11.53 7.93 -10.39
N TYR A 209 -11.86 9.06 -9.77
CA TYR A 209 -12.47 9.11 -8.45
C TYR A 209 -13.89 8.52 -8.41
N SER A 210 -14.76 8.90 -9.35
CA SER A 210 -16.13 8.38 -9.41
C SER A 210 -16.17 6.88 -9.70
N LEU A 211 -15.29 6.40 -10.58
CA LEU A 211 -15.17 4.98 -10.91
C LEU A 211 -14.65 4.16 -9.71
N LEU A 212 -13.69 4.67 -8.95
CA LEU A 212 -13.24 4.03 -7.72
C LEU A 212 -14.36 3.95 -6.69
N LYS A 213 -15.08 5.05 -6.45
CA LYS A 213 -16.23 5.11 -5.52
C LYS A 213 -17.30 4.08 -5.88
N LEU A 214 -17.63 3.93 -7.16
CA LEU A 214 -18.56 2.90 -7.64
C LEU A 214 -18.04 1.48 -7.37
N THR A 215 -16.76 1.25 -7.59
CA THR A 215 -16.13 -0.06 -7.36
C THR A 215 -16.15 -0.43 -5.88
N LEU A 216 -15.79 0.48 -4.99
CA LEU A 216 -15.81 0.25 -3.53
C LEU A 216 -17.23 0.05 -2.99
N ASN A 217 -18.23 0.78 -3.51
CA ASN A 217 -19.63 0.58 -3.15
C ASN A 217 -20.15 -0.81 -3.54
N LYS A 218 -19.73 -1.34 -4.70
CA LYS A 218 -20.06 -2.71 -5.10
C LYS A 218 -19.48 -3.77 -4.15
N LEU A 219 -18.31 -3.52 -3.58
CA LEU A 219 -17.70 -4.42 -2.58
C LEU A 219 -18.47 -4.41 -1.25
N LYS A 220 -18.91 -3.24 -0.79
CA LYS A 220 -19.72 -3.11 0.45
C LYS A 220 -21.06 -3.87 0.36
N ASN A 221 -21.63 -3.95 -0.83
CA ASN A 221 -22.96 -4.54 -1.04
C ASN A 221 -22.92 -6.05 -1.38
N LYS A 222 -21.74 -6.65 -1.50
CA LYS A 222 -21.57 -8.11 -1.59
C LYS A 222 -21.42 -8.66 -0.17
N LYS A 223 -22.56 -8.82 0.52
CA LYS A 223 -22.68 -9.64 1.73
C LYS A 223 -23.06 -11.06 1.34
#